data_61de40e5f5bd6524869ada194a266076
#
_entry.id   61de40e5f5bd6524869ada194a266076
#
_cell.length_a   1.000
_cell.length_b   1.000
_cell.length_c   1.000
_cell.angle_alpha   90.00
_cell.angle_beta   90.00
_cell.angle_gamma   90.00
#
_symmetry.space_group_name_H-M   'P 1'
#
loop_
_entity.id
_entity.type
_entity.pdbx_description
1 polymer ?
#
loop_
_entity_poly.entity_id
_entity_poly.type
_entity_poly.pdbx_seq_one_letter_code
_entity_poly.pdbx_strand_id
1 'polypeptide(L)'
;LHERPQMPLVEWLQAPAHVHYKAFRMTDPPVQRPASRDEFRSLLEAFKVSDDATVIREAFGYGVKTAATGDRLIVIWQTHTEYYSYQVWHIPSPQAARLAFGPMSFQDYRFPITPLGAEVCRLDILLIAEPLPGSEALRQQFPGPLIYGSRILDEETSLVTSFTPDDLGRERYWVSVGSGKSSRSHLKDIVDAVVRIETYYHLLLMQKPLFSAAVDQAYKFEQVHLKQREIISGHIGHADALTLQRWLGGLTQDWLK
;
A
#
# COMPACT_ATOMS: atom_id res chain seq x y z
N LEU A 1 1.30 -24.68 -0.92
CA LEU A 1 1.96 -24.13 0.29
C LEU A 1 3.39 -23.82 -0.09
N HIS A 2 3.65 -22.57 -0.56
CA HIS A 2 5.02 -22.13 -0.77
C HIS A 2 5.64 -21.90 0.60
N GLU A 3 6.64 -22.68 0.94
CA GLU A 3 7.50 -22.41 2.08
C GLU A 3 8.00 -20.98 1.98
N ARG A 4 7.55 -20.13 2.90
CA ARG A 4 8.17 -18.81 3.06
C ARG A 4 9.59 -19.07 3.53
N PRO A 5 10.60 -18.68 2.78
CA PRO A 5 11.96 -18.87 3.26
C PRO A 5 12.10 -18.13 4.57
N GLN A 6 12.55 -18.83 5.60
CA GLN A 6 12.99 -18.20 6.84
C GLN A 6 14.09 -17.21 6.47
N MET A 7 13.78 -15.92 6.59
CA MET A 7 14.70 -14.90 6.10
C MET A 7 15.46 -14.32 7.28
N PRO A 8 16.78 -14.24 7.16
CA PRO A 8 17.60 -13.51 8.14
C PRO A 8 17.21 -12.03 8.24
N LEU A 9 16.36 -11.53 7.33
CA LEU A 9 15.85 -10.17 7.34
C LEU A 9 15.19 -9.80 8.69
N VAL A 10 14.47 -10.71 9.33
CA VAL A 10 13.77 -10.44 10.61
C VAL A 10 14.77 -10.05 11.71
N GLU A 11 15.98 -10.58 11.67
CA GLU A 11 17.03 -10.28 12.64
C GLU A 11 17.58 -8.85 12.51
N TRP A 12 17.42 -8.26 11.32
CA TRP A 12 17.90 -6.90 11.03
C TRP A 12 16.88 -5.82 11.38
N LEU A 13 15.58 -6.18 11.48
CA LEU A 13 14.50 -5.24 11.74
C LEU A 13 14.36 -4.97 13.23
N GLN A 14 14.41 -3.71 13.60
CA GLN A 14 14.25 -3.26 14.99
C GLN A 14 13.62 -1.87 15.07
N ALA A 15 12.98 -1.56 16.19
CA ALA A 15 12.58 -0.21 16.55
C ALA A 15 13.72 0.43 17.42
N PRO A 16 13.95 1.75 17.34
CA PRO A 16 13.23 2.68 16.46
C PRO A 16 13.62 2.52 14.99
N ALA A 17 12.68 2.78 14.08
CA ALA A 17 12.93 2.78 12.65
C ALA A 17 11.97 3.72 11.93
N HIS A 18 12.39 4.23 10.77
CA HIS A 18 11.53 4.94 9.85
C HIS A 18 11.41 4.12 8.57
N VAL A 19 10.18 3.81 8.18
CA VAL A 19 9.89 2.99 7.00
C VAL A 19 9.16 3.84 5.98
N HIS A 20 9.74 3.96 4.79
CA HIS A 20 9.09 4.55 3.64
C HIS A 20 8.64 3.44 2.70
N TYR A 21 7.39 3.50 2.31
CA TYR A 21 6.77 2.53 1.44
C TYR A 21 6.17 3.18 0.22
N LYS A 22 6.32 2.53 -0.93
CA LYS A 22 5.63 2.88 -2.17
C LYS A 22 5.18 1.62 -2.88
N ALA A 23 3.94 1.66 -3.39
CA ALA A 23 3.38 0.62 -4.22
C ALA A 23 2.97 1.17 -5.59
N PHE A 24 3.14 0.36 -6.63
CA PHE A 24 2.86 0.69 -8.02
C PHE A 24 2.00 -0.38 -8.66
N ARG A 25 0.90 0.02 -9.29
CA ARG A 25 0.00 -0.89 -9.99
C ARG A 25 0.68 -1.49 -11.21
N MET A 26 0.49 -2.78 -11.40
CA MET A 26 0.84 -3.48 -12.64
C MET A 26 -0.39 -3.58 -13.56
N THR A 27 -0.24 -3.11 -14.78
CA THR A 27 -1.24 -3.26 -15.86
C THR A 27 -0.82 -4.35 -16.84
N ASP A 28 0.48 -4.64 -16.91
CA ASP A 28 1.08 -5.72 -17.68
C ASP A 28 2.09 -6.49 -16.80
N PRO A 29 1.61 -7.40 -15.93
CA PRO A 29 2.47 -8.10 -14.98
C PRO A 29 3.63 -8.88 -15.59
N PRO A 30 3.48 -9.56 -16.76
CA PRO A 30 4.60 -10.23 -17.43
C PRO A 30 5.77 -9.31 -17.78
N VAL A 31 5.51 -8.08 -18.17
CA VAL A 31 6.53 -7.07 -18.52
C VAL A 31 7.02 -6.33 -17.26
N GLN A 32 6.10 -5.89 -16.43
CA GLN A 32 6.43 -5.00 -15.31
C GLN A 32 7.10 -5.72 -14.13
N ARG A 33 6.84 -7.02 -13.94
CA ARG A 33 7.45 -7.78 -12.84
C ARG A 33 8.97 -7.94 -13.00
N PRO A 34 9.50 -8.38 -14.17
CA PRO A 34 10.95 -8.37 -14.40
C PRO A 34 11.55 -6.95 -14.29
N ALA A 35 10.90 -5.97 -14.91
CA ALA A 35 11.36 -4.59 -14.89
C ALA A 35 11.43 -4.00 -13.48
N SER A 36 10.45 -4.27 -12.61
CA SER A 36 10.50 -3.82 -11.21
C SER A 36 11.67 -4.41 -10.42
N ARG A 37 12.11 -5.61 -10.79
CA ARG A 37 13.32 -6.23 -10.23
C ARG A 37 14.59 -5.51 -10.69
N ASP A 38 14.64 -5.07 -11.94
CA ASP A 38 15.78 -4.31 -12.45
C ASP A 38 15.79 -2.89 -11.87
N GLU A 39 14.64 -2.27 -11.70
CA GLU A 39 14.47 -1.04 -10.92
C GLU A 39 15.01 -1.21 -9.49
N PHE A 40 14.70 -2.34 -8.85
CA PHE A 40 15.21 -2.64 -7.51
C PHE A 40 16.75 -2.72 -7.47
N ARG A 41 17.39 -3.32 -8.48
CA ARG A 41 18.86 -3.32 -8.59
C ARG A 41 19.42 -1.90 -8.70
N SER A 42 18.81 -1.07 -9.56
CA SER A 42 19.20 0.33 -9.68
C SER A 42 19.01 1.11 -8.37
N LEU A 43 17.98 0.77 -7.59
CA LEU A 43 17.74 1.34 -6.28
C LEU A 43 18.83 0.94 -5.28
N LEU A 44 19.25 -0.34 -5.27
CA LEU A 44 20.35 -0.81 -4.43
C LEU A 44 21.68 -0.13 -4.78
N GLU A 45 21.97 0.02 -6.07
CA GLU A 45 23.16 0.74 -6.55
C GLU A 45 23.16 2.20 -6.10
N ALA A 46 22.01 2.89 -6.25
CA ALA A 46 21.86 4.29 -5.83
C ALA A 46 22.08 4.46 -4.32
N PHE A 47 21.62 3.51 -3.52
CA PHE A 47 21.86 3.48 -2.07
C PHE A 47 23.23 2.93 -1.68
N LYS A 48 24.02 2.48 -2.67
CA LYS A 48 25.35 1.88 -2.46
C LYS A 48 25.27 0.68 -1.49
N VAL A 49 24.29 -0.19 -1.72
CA VAL A 49 24.18 -1.48 -1.06
C VAL A 49 25.10 -2.46 -1.78
N SER A 50 25.91 -3.19 -1.07
CA SER A 50 26.84 -4.17 -1.66
C SER A 50 26.13 -5.47 -2.04
N ASP A 51 26.65 -6.17 -3.05
CA ASP A 51 26.04 -7.41 -3.58
C ASP A 51 26.05 -8.55 -2.54
N ASP A 52 27.06 -8.64 -1.70
CA ASP A 52 27.18 -9.64 -0.64
C ASP A 52 26.15 -9.47 0.49
N ALA A 53 25.55 -8.28 0.59
CA ALA A 53 24.47 -7.97 1.51
C ALA A 53 23.08 -7.96 0.81
N THR A 54 22.99 -8.53 -0.38
CA THR A 54 21.80 -8.49 -1.22
C THR A 54 21.26 -9.89 -1.51
N VAL A 55 19.95 -10.04 -1.41
CA VAL A 55 19.20 -11.24 -1.81
C VAL A 55 18.14 -10.85 -2.83
N ILE A 56 18.14 -11.47 -4.00
CA ILE A 56 17.12 -11.26 -5.04
C ILE A 56 16.56 -12.63 -5.46
N ARG A 57 15.25 -12.77 -5.39
CA ARG A 57 14.48 -13.93 -5.83
C ARG A 57 13.45 -13.51 -6.86
N GLU A 58 12.62 -14.44 -7.32
CA GLU A 58 11.63 -14.19 -8.37
C GLU A 58 10.62 -13.07 -8.01
N ALA A 59 10.07 -13.10 -6.79
CA ALA A 59 9.02 -12.18 -6.36
C ALA A 59 9.39 -11.33 -5.15
N PHE A 60 10.64 -11.39 -4.71
CA PHE A 60 11.09 -10.76 -3.49
C PHE A 60 12.59 -10.49 -3.55
N GLY A 61 13.00 -9.35 -2.99
CA GLY A 61 14.42 -9.04 -2.78
C GLY A 61 14.62 -8.09 -1.61
N TYR A 62 15.81 -8.12 -1.05
CA TYR A 62 16.24 -7.13 -0.07
C TYR A 62 17.74 -6.90 -0.13
N GLY A 63 18.15 -5.73 0.33
CA GLY A 63 19.56 -5.39 0.53
C GLY A 63 19.75 -4.63 1.83
N VAL A 64 20.86 -4.86 2.50
CA VAL A 64 21.18 -4.26 3.79
C VAL A 64 22.50 -3.49 3.69
N LYS A 65 22.52 -2.26 4.19
CA LYS A 65 23.72 -1.43 4.32
C LYS A 65 23.85 -0.95 5.75
N THR A 66 25.01 -1.13 6.35
CA THR A 66 25.34 -0.56 7.65
C THR A 66 26.37 0.54 7.45
N ALA A 67 26.06 1.73 7.92
CA ALA A 67 26.98 2.87 7.89
C ALA A 67 28.04 2.75 9.01
N ALA A 68 29.14 3.48 8.88
CA ALA A 68 30.18 3.54 9.92
C ALA A 68 29.64 4.10 11.26
N THR A 69 28.57 4.89 11.23
CA THR A 69 27.85 5.38 12.42
C THR A 69 27.05 4.30 13.15
N GLY A 70 26.88 3.13 12.53
CA GLY A 70 26.01 2.06 13.03
C GLY A 70 24.56 2.17 12.56
N ASP A 71 24.20 3.23 11.80
CA ASP A 71 22.89 3.33 11.17
C ASP A 71 22.72 2.26 10.11
N ARG A 72 21.54 1.68 10.00
CA ARG A 72 21.20 0.68 8.98
C ARG A 72 20.17 1.19 7.99
N LEU A 73 20.41 0.89 6.74
CA LEU A 73 19.46 1.05 5.64
C LEU A 73 19.10 -0.34 5.12
N ILE A 74 17.80 -0.64 5.06
CA ILE A 74 17.31 -1.89 4.48
C ILE A 74 16.34 -1.52 3.37
N VAL A 75 16.58 -2.05 2.17
CA VAL A 75 15.72 -1.85 1.02
C VAL A 75 15.07 -3.18 0.69
N ILE A 76 13.76 -3.20 0.59
CA ILE A 76 12.98 -4.41 0.30
C ILE A 76 12.15 -4.15 -0.95
N TRP A 77 12.10 -5.13 -1.83
CA TRP A 77 11.24 -5.18 -3.00
C TRP A 77 10.37 -6.42 -2.95
N GLN A 78 9.10 -6.26 -3.31
CA GLN A 78 8.13 -7.36 -3.40
C GLN A 78 7.24 -7.18 -4.62
N THR A 79 6.88 -8.29 -5.27
CA THR A 79 5.83 -8.31 -6.27
C THR A 79 4.64 -9.12 -5.79
N HIS A 80 3.46 -8.64 -6.14
CA HIS A 80 2.18 -9.27 -5.89
C HIS A 80 1.47 -9.55 -7.22
N THR A 81 0.22 -9.96 -7.20
CA THR A 81 -0.54 -10.24 -8.43
C THR A 81 -0.81 -8.95 -9.22
N GLU A 82 -1.16 -7.86 -8.54
CA GLU A 82 -1.66 -6.63 -9.15
C GLU A 82 -0.73 -5.41 -8.95
N TYR A 83 0.28 -5.54 -8.10
CA TYR A 83 1.21 -4.45 -7.80
C TYR A 83 2.59 -4.97 -7.42
N TYR A 84 3.56 -4.09 -7.47
CA TYR A 84 4.86 -4.28 -6.87
C TYR A 84 5.16 -3.13 -5.91
N SER A 85 6.06 -3.34 -4.96
CA SER A 85 6.33 -2.37 -3.91
C SER A 85 7.79 -2.32 -3.51
N TYR A 86 8.17 -1.17 -2.96
CA TYR A 86 9.45 -0.94 -2.31
C TYR A 86 9.23 -0.46 -0.89
N GLN A 87 10.03 -1.00 0.04
CA GLN A 87 10.14 -0.50 1.40
C GLN A 87 11.59 -0.08 1.63
N VAL A 88 11.78 1.06 2.24
CA VAL A 88 13.10 1.53 2.67
C VAL A 88 13.03 1.77 4.17
N TRP A 89 13.78 0.97 4.91
CA TRP A 89 13.88 1.05 6.36
C TRP A 89 15.14 1.79 6.73
N HIS A 90 15.01 2.84 7.49
CA HIS A 90 16.12 3.48 8.19
C HIS A 90 16.04 3.14 9.67
N ILE A 91 17.07 2.51 10.16
CA ILE A 91 17.22 2.11 11.56
C ILE A 91 18.42 2.88 12.10
N PRO A 92 18.20 3.90 12.95
CA PRO A 92 19.28 4.70 13.51
C PRO A 92 20.15 3.88 14.47
N SER A 93 21.39 4.28 14.61
CA SER A 93 22.25 3.76 15.66
C SER A 93 21.69 4.12 17.04
N PRO A 94 22.06 3.37 18.08
CA PRO A 94 21.59 3.67 19.44
C PRO A 94 21.95 5.07 19.96
N GLN A 95 22.94 5.73 19.33
CA GLN A 95 23.37 7.08 19.67
C GLN A 95 22.62 8.16 18.90
N ALA A 96 21.86 7.79 17.87
CA ALA A 96 21.15 8.75 17.05
C ALA A 96 19.99 9.42 17.81
N ALA A 97 19.79 10.70 17.52
CA ALA A 97 18.72 11.48 18.08
C ALA A 97 17.33 10.97 17.67
N ARG A 98 16.27 11.51 18.27
CA ARG A 98 14.88 11.15 18.04
C ARG A 98 14.53 11.14 16.56
N LEU A 99 13.85 10.08 16.15
CA LEU A 99 13.19 10.04 14.85
C LEU A 99 11.96 10.96 14.87
N ALA A 100 11.71 11.61 13.73
CA ALA A 100 10.53 12.44 13.52
C ALA A 100 9.98 12.18 12.12
N PHE A 101 8.70 12.47 11.92
CA PHE A 101 8.14 12.52 10.58
C PHE A 101 8.74 13.69 9.80
N GLY A 102 8.98 13.48 8.53
CA GLY A 102 9.55 14.47 7.64
C GLY A 102 10.62 13.88 6.74
N PRO A 103 11.23 14.70 5.89
CA PRO A 103 12.39 14.28 5.15
C PRO A 103 13.44 13.88 6.19
N MET A 104 13.72 12.61 6.25
CA MET A 104 14.86 12.16 7.01
C MET A 104 16.08 12.83 6.41
N SER A 105 17.13 12.91 7.20
CA SER A 105 18.46 13.40 6.76
C SER A 105 19.03 12.63 5.56
N PHE A 106 18.35 11.61 5.08
CA PHE A 106 18.47 11.12 3.71
C PHE A 106 17.81 12.13 2.79
N GLN A 107 18.58 13.06 2.30
CA GLN A 107 18.16 14.06 1.32
C GLN A 107 17.54 13.43 0.05
N ASP A 108 17.61 12.11 -0.10
CA ASP A 108 17.37 11.39 -1.32
C ASP A 108 16.31 10.30 -1.21
N TYR A 109 15.23 10.56 -0.46
CA TYR A 109 14.00 9.78 -0.62
C TYR A 109 13.29 10.01 -1.97
N ARG A 110 13.94 10.66 -2.87
CA ARG A 110 13.63 10.50 -4.27
C ARG A 110 14.09 9.11 -4.65
N PHE A 111 13.11 8.20 -4.77
CA PHE A 111 13.38 6.97 -5.48
C PHE A 111 14.08 7.36 -6.78
N PRO A 112 15.36 7.02 -6.97
CA PRO A 112 16.15 7.51 -8.11
C PRO A 112 15.79 6.78 -9.41
N ILE A 113 14.64 6.14 -9.43
CA ILE A 113 14.08 5.37 -10.53
C ILE A 113 12.75 5.96 -10.93
N THR A 114 12.40 5.84 -12.20
CA THR A 114 11.07 6.16 -12.72
C THR A 114 10.26 4.87 -12.80
N PRO A 115 9.33 4.64 -11.86
CA PRO A 115 8.55 3.41 -11.84
C PRO A 115 7.67 3.26 -13.09
N LEU A 116 7.54 2.02 -13.57
CA LEU A 116 6.74 1.69 -14.76
C LEU A 116 5.23 1.64 -14.50
N GLY A 117 4.80 1.70 -13.26
CA GLY A 117 3.40 1.66 -12.87
C GLY A 117 2.90 2.98 -12.30
N ALA A 118 1.58 3.15 -12.28
CA ALA A 118 0.97 4.24 -11.53
C ALA A 118 1.17 4.01 -10.03
N GLU A 119 1.62 5.04 -9.31
CA GLU A 119 1.73 4.99 -7.86
C GLU A 119 0.34 4.79 -7.24
N VAL A 120 0.19 3.77 -6.42
CA VAL A 120 -1.05 3.39 -5.75
C VAL A 120 -1.09 3.96 -4.34
N CYS A 121 0.04 3.83 -3.63
CA CYS A 121 0.09 4.08 -2.20
C CYS A 121 1.49 4.57 -1.82
N ARG A 122 1.54 5.54 -0.90
CA ARG A 122 2.78 6.08 -0.33
C ARG A 122 2.61 6.24 1.17
N LEU A 123 3.40 5.49 1.94
CA LEU A 123 3.33 5.51 3.38
C LEU A 123 4.65 5.94 4.02
N ASP A 124 4.51 6.59 5.15
CA ASP A 124 5.60 7.00 6.03
C ASP A 124 5.29 6.45 7.44
N ILE A 125 6.02 5.40 7.84
CA ILE A 125 5.75 4.65 9.07
C ILE A 125 6.89 4.89 10.05
N LEU A 126 6.60 5.51 11.18
CA LEU A 126 7.55 5.68 12.28
C LEU A 126 7.32 4.58 13.32
N LEU A 127 8.33 3.77 13.55
CA LEU A 127 8.35 2.74 14.57
C LEU A 127 9.16 3.23 15.77
N ILE A 128 8.57 3.21 16.96
CA ILE A 128 9.23 3.61 18.19
C ILE A 128 9.17 2.51 19.23
N ALA A 129 10.17 2.46 20.12
CA ALA A 129 10.19 1.54 21.24
C ALA A 129 9.54 2.13 22.51
N GLU A 130 9.36 3.44 22.54
CA GLU A 130 8.75 4.16 23.64
C GLU A 130 7.22 4.22 23.49
N PRO A 131 6.47 4.50 24.57
CA PRO A 131 5.05 4.78 24.48
C PRO A 131 4.75 5.96 23.55
N LEU A 132 3.58 5.93 22.93
CA LEU A 132 3.10 7.06 22.14
C LEU A 132 3.08 8.34 22.97
N PRO A 133 3.44 9.49 22.40
CA PRO A 133 3.32 10.77 23.08
C PRO A 133 1.84 11.12 23.34
N GLY A 134 1.61 12.11 24.19
CA GLY A 134 0.26 12.59 24.48
C GLY A 134 -0.47 13.13 23.26
N SER A 135 -1.80 13.15 23.33
CA SER A 135 -2.68 13.47 22.19
C SER A 135 -2.38 14.81 21.51
N GLU A 136 -1.94 15.82 22.25
CA GLU A 136 -1.56 17.11 21.67
C GLU A 136 -0.31 17.02 20.78
N ALA A 137 0.72 16.34 21.26
CA ALA A 137 1.95 16.11 20.47
C ALA A 137 1.69 15.23 19.24
N LEU A 138 0.77 14.26 19.35
CA LEU A 138 0.34 13.46 18.21
C LEU A 138 -0.36 14.31 17.15
N ARG A 139 -1.29 15.18 17.55
CA ARG A 139 -2.02 16.06 16.61
C ARG A 139 -1.10 16.96 15.79
N GLN A 140 0.02 17.38 16.35
CA GLN A 140 1.00 18.20 15.65
C GLN A 140 1.79 17.42 14.58
N GLN A 141 1.78 16.11 14.65
CA GLN A 141 2.55 15.25 13.72
C GLN A 141 1.73 14.75 12.53
N PHE A 142 0.41 14.81 12.63
CA PHE A 142 -0.49 14.29 11.61
C PHE A 142 -1.25 15.42 10.90
N PRO A 143 -1.41 15.33 9.57
CA PRO A 143 -2.31 16.24 8.85
C PRO A 143 -3.77 15.93 9.20
N GLY A 144 -4.60 16.94 9.11
CA GLY A 144 -6.05 16.82 9.33
C GLY A 144 -6.48 16.93 10.81
N PRO A 145 -7.79 17.05 11.04
CA PRO A 145 -8.35 17.32 12.37
C PRO A 145 -8.51 16.07 13.23
N LEU A 146 -8.50 14.89 12.64
CA LEU A 146 -8.77 13.62 13.33
C LEU A 146 -7.57 12.71 13.28
N ILE A 147 -7.31 12.06 14.39
CA ILE A 147 -6.36 10.96 14.49
C ILE A 147 -7.10 9.72 15.01
N TYR A 148 -6.70 8.57 14.51
CA TYR A 148 -7.26 7.28 14.85
C TYR A 148 -6.18 6.43 15.49
N GLY A 149 -6.52 5.77 16.58
CA GLY A 149 -5.61 4.89 17.30
C GLY A 149 -6.18 3.49 17.46
N SER A 150 -5.32 2.50 17.41
CA SER A 150 -5.65 1.10 17.67
C SER A 150 -4.57 0.45 18.51
N ARG A 151 -4.95 -0.54 19.31
CA ARG A 151 -4.04 -1.43 20.01
C ARG A 151 -4.08 -2.81 19.35
N ILE A 152 -2.94 -3.40 19.17
CA ILE A 152 -2.75 -4.69 18.51
C ILE A 152 -1.80 -5.56 19.33
N LEU A 153 -1.80 -6.86 19.08
CA LEU A 153 -0.93 -7.82 19.77
C LEU A 153 -1.04 -7.73 21.30
N ASP A 154 -2.20 -8.14 21.80
CA ASP A 154 -2.47 -8.17 23.26
C ASP A 154 -2.26 -6.80 23.95
N GLU A 155 -2.57 -5.74 23.23
CA GLU A 155 -2.45 -4.35 23.69
C GLU A 155 -1.00 -3.82 23.88
N GLU A 156 0.01 -4.62 23.56
CA GLU A 156 1.41 -4.21 23.68
C GLU A 156 1.85 -3.23 22.58
N THR A 157 1.22 -3.29 21.42
CA THR A 157 1.53 -2.41 20.29
C THR A 157 0.39 -1.44 20.04
N SER A 158 0.73 -0.17 19.94
CA SER A 158 -0.23 0.90 19.60
C SER A 158 0.10 1.50 18.24
N LEU A 159 -0.92 1.70 17.41
CA LEU A 159 -0.82 2.27 16.09
C LEU A 159 -1.69 3.53 16.02
N VAL A 160 -1.17 4.60 15.42
CA VAL A 160 -1.89 5.86 15.22
C VAL A 160 -1.70 6.34 13.78
N THR A 161 -2.78 6.84 13.18
CA THR A 161 -2.79 7.48 11.85
C THR A 161 -3.89 8.54 11.76
N SER A 162 -3.82 9.41 10.77
CA SER A 162 -4.92 10.34 10.43
C SER A 162 -5.73 9.90 9.21
N PHE A 163 -5.27 8.89 8.46
CA PHE A 163 -5.81 8.54 7.13
C PHE A 163 -5.90 9.74 6.18
N THR A 164 -5.12 10.77 6.45
CA THR A 164 -5.05 11.98 5.64
C THR A 164 -3.63 12.11 5.11
N PRO A 165 -3.43 12.13 3.78
CA PRO A 165 -2.09 12.31 3.23
C PRO A 165 -1.56 13.71 3.53
N ASP A 166 -0.24 13.81 3.68
CA ASP A 166 0.44 15.09 3.80
C ASP A 166 0.60 15.78 2.42
N ASP A 167 1.21 16.97 2.41
CA ASP A 167 1.44 17.78 1.21
C ASP A 167 2.27 17.05 0.12
N LEU A 168 2.96 15.98 0.48
CA LEU A 168 3.70 15.10 -0.43
C LEU A 168 2.91 13.85 -0.84
N GLY A 169 1.65 13.76 -0.44
CA GLY A 169 0.79 12.62 -0.74
C GLY A 169 1.15 11.36 0.07
N ARG A 170 1.80 11.50 1.23
CA ARG A 170 2.17 10.38 2.10
C ARG A 170 1.17 10.25 3.23
N GLU A 171 0.65 9.05 3.44
CA GLU A 171 -0.07 8.71 4.66
C GLU A 171 0.92 8.33 5.75
N ARG A 172 0.67 8.83 6.96
CA ARG A 172 1.57 8.67 8.09
C ARG A 172 1.02 7.68 9.10
N TYR A 173 1.90 6.83 9.58
CA TYR A 173 1.64 5.88 10.65
C TYR A 173 2.69 6.02 11.74
N TRP A 174 2.23 6.08 12.98
CA TRP A 174 3.11 6.00 14.14
C TRP A 174 2.79 4.73 14.91
N VAL A 175 3.78 3.86 15.06
CA VAL A 175 3.65 2.56 15.71
C VAL A 175 4.57 2.54 16.92
N SER A 176 3.99 2.46 18.12
CA SER A 176 4.71 2.19 19.35
C SER A 176 4.75 0.69 19.57
N VAL A 177 5.93 0.11 19.53
CA VAL A 177 6.13 -1.32 19.73
C VAL A 177 6.39 -1.57 21.21
N GLY A 178 5.61 -2.42 21.84
CA GLY A 178 5.79 -2.78 23.23
C GLY A 178 7.19 -3.34 23.54
N SER A 179 7.56 -3.29 24.81
CA SER A 179 8.88 -3.78 25.27
C SER A 179 9.01 -5.30 25.25
N GLY A 180 7.91 -6.02 25.04
CA GLY A 180 7.85 -7.49 25.03
C GLY A 180 8.65 -8.10 23.88
N LYS A 181 9.20 -9.28 24.09
CA LYS A 181 9.89 -10.04 23.02
C LYS A 181 8.95 -10.36 21.85
N SER A 182 7.68 -10.63 22.15
CA SER A 182 6.64 -10.93 21.16
C SER A 182 6.46 -9.79 20.18
N SER A 183 6.32 -8.55 20.65
CA SER A 183 6.10 -7.38 19.79
C SER A 183 7.27 -7.15 18.83
N ARG A 184 8.50 -7.40 19.26
CA ARG A 184 9.69 -7.24 18.42
C ARG A 184 9.80 -8.30 17.34
N SER A 185 9.43 -9.55 17.62
CA SER A 185 9.44 -10.64 16.64
C SER A 185 8.40 -10.46 15.53
N HIS A 186 7.32 -9.71 15.81
CA HIS A 186 6.23 -9.45 14.85
C HIS A 186 6.33 -8.09 14.15
N LEU A 187 7.43 -7.35 14.34
CA LEU A 187 7.58 -6.01 13.77
C LEU A 187 7.37 -5.97 12.25
N LYS A 188 7.95 -6.95 11.54
CA LYS A 188 7.74 -7.09 10.10
C LYS A 188 6.29 -7.39 9.76
N ASP A 189 5.65 -8.26 10.50
CA ASP A 189 4.25 -8.65 10.25
C ASP A 189 3.30 -7.45 10.46
N ILE A 190 3.58 -6.61 11.45
CA ILE A 190 2.84 -5.36 11.70
C ILE A 190 2.97 -4.41 10.51
N VAL A 191 4.19 -4.15 10.07
CA VAL A 191 4.43 -3.26 8.93
C VAL A 191 3.82 -3.85 7.66
N ASP A 192 4.03 -5.13 7.39
CA ASP A 192 3.44 -5.81 6.23
C ASP A 192 1.90 -5.78 6.25
N ALA A 193 1.28 -5.87 7.42
CA ALA A 193 -0.17 -5.74 7.55
C ALA A 193 -0.64 -4.32 7.19
N VAL A 194 0.01 -3.29 7.74
CA VAL A 194 -0.32 -1.89 7.45
C VAL A 194 -0.18 -1.60 5.95
N VAL A 195 0.99 -1.88 5.36
CA VAL A 195 1.23 -1.58 3.94
C VAL A 195 0.30 -2.35 3.02
N ARG A 196 -0.07 -3.58 3.38
CA ARG A 196 -1.00 -4.40 2.60
C ARG A 196 -2.42 -3.86 2.65
N ILE A 197 -2.92 -3.52 3.84
CA ILE A 197 -4.26 -2.96 4.01
C ILE A 197 -4.39 -1.68 3.20
N GLU A 198 -3.45 -0.75 3.34
CA GLU A 198 -3.49 0.52 2.63
C GLU A 198 -3.35 0.34 1.11
N THR A 199 -2.46 -0.53 0.66
CA THR A 199 -2.31 -0.77 -0.78
C THR A 199 -3.60 -1.31 -1.39
N TYR A 200 -4.23 -2.31 -0.75
CA TYR A 200 -5.50 -2.84 -1.27
C TYR A 200 -6.64 -1.84 -1.16
N TYR A 201 -6.68 -1.04 -0.11
CA TYR A 201 -7.66 0.04 0.01
C TYR A 201 -7.55 1.04 -1.15
N HIS A 202 -6.34 1.50 -1.45
CA HIS A 202 -6.10 2.41 -2.59
C HIS A 202 -6.37 1.75 -3.94
N LEU A 203 -6.01 0.48 -4.12
CA LEU A 203 -6.36 -0.27 -5.33
C LEU A 203 -7.88 -0.34 -5.54
N LEU A 204 -8.64 -0.58 -4.47
CA LEU A 204 -10.11 -0.56 -4.51
C LEU A 204 -10.65 0.83 -4.87
N LEU A 205 -10.09 1.90 -4.28
CA LEU A 205 -10.48 3.27 -4.61
C LEU A 205 -10.22 3.60 -6.08
N MET A 206 -9.13 3.11 -6.66
CA MET A 206 -8.84 3.27 -8.10
C MET A 206 -9.86 2.56 -9.00
N GLN A 207 -10.54 1.52 -8.50
CA GLN A 207 -11.60 0.81 -9.21
C GLN A 207 -12.98 1.46 -9.04
N LYS A 208 -13.14 2.44 -8.16
CA LYS A 208 -14.42 3.08 -7.86
C LYS A 208 -15.18 3.58 -9.11
N PRO A 209 -14.53 4.22 -10.12
CA PRO A 209 -15.23 4.62 -11.33
C PRO A 209 -15.85 3.44 -12.10
N LEU A 210 -15.15 2.29 -12.15
CA LEU A 210 -15.65 1.08 -12.80
C LEU A 210 -16.82 0.47 -12.03
N PHE A 211 -16.77 0.45 -10.70
CA PHE A 211 -17.88 0.02 -9.86
C PHE A 211 -19.10 0.91 -10.06
N SER A 212 -18.94 2.23 -10.08
CA SER A 212 -20.04 3.15 -10.32
C SER A 212 -20.69 2.90 -11.68
N ALA A 213 -19.90 2.73 -12.74
CA ALA A 213 -20.40 2.42 -14.07
C ALA A 213 -21.15 1.07 -14.11
N ALA A 214 -20.64 0.05 -13.43
CA ALA A 214 -21.29 -1.25 -13.34
C ALA A 214 -22.62 -1.18 -12.58
N VAL A 215 -22.70 -0.42 -11.50
CA VAL A 215 -23.93 -0.20 -10.73
C VAL A 215 -24.96 0.54 -11.58
N ASP A 216 -24.56 1.60 -12.31
CA ASP A 216 -25.44 2.34 -13.20
C ASP A 216 -26.00 1.44 -14.32
N GLN A 217 -25.17 0.56 -14.86
CA GLN A 217 -25.61 -0.42 -15.85
C GLN A 217 -26.55 -1.47 -15.26
N ALA A 218 -26.27 -1.99 -14.08
CA ALA A 218 -27.15 -2.92 -13.39
C ALA A 218 -28.54 -2.29 -13.13
N TYR A 219 -28.56 -1.03 -12.69
CA TYR A 219 -29.81 -0.28 -12.50
C TYR A 219 -30.58 -0.13 -13.80
N LYS A 220 -29.93 0.21 -14.91
CA LYS A 220 -30.59 0.26 -16.25
C LYS A 220 -31.16 -1.10 -16.63
N PHE A 221 -30.43 -2.17 -16.36
CA PHE A 221 -30.90 -3.54 -16.60
C PHE A 221 -32.16 -3.88 -15.80
N GLU A 222 -32.17 -3.51 -14.52
CA GLU A 222 -33.35 -3.70 -13.66
C GLU A 222 -34.56 -2.93 -14.17
N GLN A 223 -34.38 -1.69 -14.60
CA GLN A 223 -35.47 -0.90 -15.22
C GLN A 223 -36.05 -1.56 -16.50
N VAL A 224 -35.18 -2.16 -17.31
CA VAL A 224 -35.59 -2.94 -18.48
C VAL A 224 -36.43 -4.15 -18.05
N HIS A 225 -35.96 -4.87 -17.06
CA HIS A 225 -36.65 -6.06 -16.56
C HIS A 225 -38.05 -5.75 -15.98
N LEU A 226 -38.16 -4.65 -15.25
CA LEU A 226 -39.45 -4.18 -14.73
C LEU A 226 -40.40 -3.87 -15.88
N LYS A 227 -39.98 -3.14 -16.91
CA LYS A 227 -40.81 -2.86 -18.09
C LYS A 227 -41.21 -4.11 -18.87
N GLN A 228 -40.31 -5.09 -19.01
CA GLN A 228 -40.63 -6.39 -19.59
C GLN A 228 -41.75 -7.11 -18.83
N ARG A 229 -41.66 -7.11 -17.50
CA ARG A 229 -42.71 -7.72 -16.67
C ARG A 229 -44.06 -7.05 -16.85
N GLU A 230 -44.08 -5.72 -16.95
CA GLU A 230 -45.31 -4.95 -17.21
C GLU A 230 -45.93 -5.29 -18.59
N ILE A 231 -45.09 -5.42 -19.63
CA ILE A 231 -45.55 -5.83 -20.98
C ILE A 231 -46.12 -7.25 -20.96
N ILE A 232 -45.43 -8.21 -20.33
CA ILE A 232 -45.83 -9.61 -20.22
C ILE A 232 -47.13 -9.73 -19.41
N SER A 233 -47.32 -8.89 -18.39
CA SER A 233 -48.53 -8.85 -17.59
C SER A 233 -49.75 -8.24 -18.32
N GLY A 234 -49.58 -7.76 -19.56
CA GLY A 234 -50.66 -7.22 -20.38
C GLY A 234 -51.09 -5.79 -20.02
N HIS A 235 -50.31 -5.08 -19.21
CA HIS A 235 -50.57 -3.71 -18.76
C HIS A 235 -50.06 -2.64 -19.75
N ILE A 236 -49.20 -3.02 -20.71
CA ILE A 236 -48.60 -2.09 -21.68
C ILE A 236 -48.93 -2.52 -23.12
N GLY A 237 -49.23 -1.54 -23.97
CA GLY A 237 -49.63 -1.78 -25.36
C GLY A 237 -48.47 -2.24 -26.28
N HIS A 238 -48.81 -2.74 -27.47
CA HIS A 238 -47.85 -3.28 -28.45
C HIS A 238 -46.79 -2.26 -28.90
N ALA A 239 -47.11 -0.97 -28.94
CA ALA A 239 -46.15 0.11 -29.27
C ALA A 239 -45.00 0.21 -28.27
N ASP A 240 -45.28 -0.03 -27.00
CA ASP A 240 -44.27 0.03 -25.92
C ASP A 240 -43.34 -1.20 -25.95
N ALA A 241 -43.87 -2.37 -26.38
CA ALA A 241 -43.06 -3.56 -26.58
C ALA A 241 -42.00 -3.39 -27.68
N LEU A 242 -42.37 -2.73 -28.81
CA LEU A 242 -41.43 -2.41 -29.89
C LEU A 242 -40.37 -1.38 -29.48
N THR A 243 -40.74 -0.42 -28.65
CA THR A 243 -39.85 0.58 -28.11
C THR A 243 -38.82 -0.08 -27.15
N LEU A 244 -39.26 -0.98 -26.29
CA LEU A 244 -38.41 -1.75 -25.42
C LEU A 244 -37.43 -2.66 -26.18
N GLN A 245 -37.89 -3.30 -27.26
CA GLN A 245 -37.05 -4.17 -28.10
C GLN A 245 -35.92 -3.38 -28.79
N ARG A 246 -36.21 -2.16 -29.30
CA ARG A 246 -35.21 -1.27 -29.88
C ARG A 246 -34.18 -0.83 -28.82
N TRP A 247 -34.60 -0.52 -27.62
CA TRP A 247 -33.76 -0.09 -26.54
C TRP A 247 -32.83 -1.22 -26.04
N LEU A 248 -33.37 -2.46 -25.93
CA LEU A 248 -32.56 -3.66 -25.63
C LEU A 248 -31.50 -3.94 -26.70
N GLY A 249 -31.86 -3.76 -27.99
CA GLY A 249 -30.92 -3.88 -29.10
C GLY A 249 -29.79 -2.88 -29.03
N GLY A 250 -30.03 -1.66 -28.57
CA GLY A 250 -29.01 -0.63 -28.34
C GLY A 250 -28.07 -0.99 -27.21
N LEU A 251 -28.58 -1.47 -26.08
CA LEU A 251 -27.78 -1.89 -24.94
C LEU A 251 -26.82 -3.05 -25.27
N THR A 252 -27.28 -4.05 -26.06
CA THR A 252 -26.43 -5.17 -26.47
C THR A 252 -25.30 -4.74 -27.40
N GLN A 253 -25.47 -3.71 -28.22
CA GLN A 253 -24.41 -3.18 -29.08
C GLN A 253 -23.33 -2.40 -28.29
N ASP A 254 -23.74 -1.74 -27.22
CA ASP A 254 -22.80 -0.99 -26.37
C ASP A 254 -21.95 -1.90 -25.43
N TRP A 255 -22.44 -3.14 -25.22
CA TRP A 255 -21.69 -4.16 -24.46
C TRP A 255 -20.61 -4.90 -25.27
N LEU A 256 -20.72 -4.83 -26.62
CA LEU A 256 -19.81 -5.51 -27.55
C LEU A 256 -18.67 -4.59 -28.05
N LYS A 257 -18.61 -3.35 -27.58
CA LYS A 257 -17.53 -2.38 -27.84
C LYS A 257 -16.64 -2.22 -26.62
#